data_217a087f1b5b01ae63f5baa37ba6f2ba
#
_entry.id   217a087f1b5b01ae63f5baa37ba6f2ba
#
_cell.length_a   1.000
_cell.length_b   1.000
_cell.length_c   1.000
_cell.angle_alpha   90.00
_cell.angle_beta   90.00
_cell.angle_gamma   90.00
#
_symmetry.space_group_name_H-M   'P 1'
#
loop_
_entity.id
_entity.type
_entity.pdbx_description
1 polymer ?
#
loop_
_entity_poly.entity_id
_entity_poly.type
_entity_poly.pdbx_seq_one_letter_code
_entity_poly.pdbx_strand_id
1 'polypeptide(L)'
;EALEFFENVPRVTRILQTLVDVGLGYVKLGQSATTLSGGEAQRVKLAKELARVSTGDTVYILDEPTTGLHFADIQNLLDVLHRLTDAGNSVIVIEHNLDVIKTADWVIDLGPEGGDAGGWIVAAGPPEGVARVPASYTGQFLRHVLRSEADLAARSR
;
A
#
# COMPACT_ATOMS: atom_id res chain seq x y z
N GLU A 1 20.84 -11.08 7.18
CA GLU A 1 22.28 -11.14 6.84
C GLU A 1 22.85 -9.75 6.53
N ALA A 2 22.41 -9.06 5.43
CA ALA A 2 22.97 -7.76 5.07
C ALA A 2 22.77 -6.68 6.15
N LEU A 3 21.61 -6.61 6.79
CA LEU A 3 21.33 -5.70 7.90
C LEU A 3 22.26 -5.95 9.08
N GLU A 4 22.52 -7.19 9.43
CA GLU A 4 23.46 -7.56 10.51
C GLU A 4 24.90 -7.21 10.12
N PHE A 5 25.29 -7.53 8.87
CA PHE A 5 26.64 -7.25 8.39
C PHE A 5 26.97 -5.76 8.39
N PHE A 6 25.98 -4.90 8.05
CA PHE A 6 26.15 -3.45 7.98
C PHE A 6 25.59 -2.71 9.22
N GLU A 7 25.36 -3.40 10.35
CA GLU A 7 24.74 -2.79 11.55
C GLU A 7 25.45 -1.54 12.05
N ASN A 8 26.78 -1.50 11.92
CA ASN A 8 27.63 -0.38 12.33
C ASN A 8 27.77 0.73 11.27
N VAL A 9 27.03 0.66 10.14
CA VAL A 9 27.05 1.63 9.07
C VAL A 9 25.66 2.27 8.89
N PRO A 10 25.26 3.26 9.71
CA PRO A 10 23.87 3.74 9.81
C PRO A 10 23.23 4.14 8.48
N ARG A 11 24.02 4.71 7.55
CA ARG A 11 23.53 5.12 6.22
C ARG A 11 23.12 3.92 5.38
N VAL A 12 23.86 2.82 5.44
CA VAL A 12 23.56 1.57 4.70
C VAL A 12 22.39 0.87 5.36
N THR A 13 22.43 0.70 6.69
CA THR A 13 21.38 0.06 7.48
C THR A 13 20.02 0.70 7.24
N ARG A 14 19.96 2.05 7.21
CA ARG A 14 18.70 2.76 6.93
C ARG A 14 18.13 2.42 5.56
N ILE A 15 18.95 2.35 4.51
CA ILE A 15 18.49 1.99 3.15
C ILE A 15 18.03 0.52 3.11
N LEU A 16 18.80 -0.38 3.73
CA LEU A 16 18.43 -1.80 3.79
C LEU A 16 17.14 -2.02 4.60
N GLN A 17 16.94 -1.27 5.68
CA GLN A 17 15.72 -1.34 6.46
C GLN A 17 14.51 -0.88 5.65
N THR A 18 14.60 0.20 4.87
CA THR A 18 13.49 0.63 4.01
C THR A 18 13.15 -0.41 2.94
N LEU A 19 14.14 -1.19 2.44
CA LEU A 19 13.86 -2.31 1.53
C LEU A 19 13.09 -3.43 2.23
N VAL A 20 13.43 -3.75 3.47
CA VAL A 20 12.68 -4.74 4.28
C VAL A 20 11.26 -4.23 4.56
N ASP A 21 11.12 -2.98 4.95
CA ASP A 21 9.83 -2.34 5.26
C ASP A 21 8.84 -2.39 4.09
N VAL A 22 9.34 -2.33 2.86
CA VAL A 22 8.48 -2.47 1.65
C VAL A 22 8.33 -3.93 1.17
N GLY A 23 8.69 -4.93 2.00
CA GLY A 23 8.52 -6.33 1.69
C GLY A 23 9.58 -6.89 0.70
N LEU A 24 10.76 -6.29 0.61
CA LEU A 24 11.84 -6.73 -0.28
C LEU A 24 13.01 -7.39 0.48
N GLY A 25 12.78 -7.86 1.71
CA GLY A 25 13.80 -8.48 2.56
C GLY A 25 14.44 -9.75 1.98
N TYR A 26 13.79 -10.39 1.01
CA TYR A 26 14.28 -11.59 0.31
C TYR A 26 15.18 -11.29 -0.90
N VAL A 27 15.18 -10.03 -1.39
CA VAL A 27 15.96 -9.63 -2.57
C VAL A 27 17.44 -9.62 -2.22
N LYS A 28 18.26 -10.17 -3.12
CA LYS A 28 19.71 -10.23 -2.92
C LYS A 28 20.38 -8.93 -3.35
N LEU A 29 21.35 -8.47 -2.57
CA LEU A 29 22.20 -7.35 -2.99
C LEU A 29 22.96 -7.72 -4.27
N GLY A 30 22.97 -6.80 -5.25
CA GLY A 30 23.56 -7.05 -6.56
C GLY A 30 22.64 -7.80 -7.54
N GLN A 31 21.40 -8.11 -7.16
CA GLN A 31 20.44 -8.68 -8.11
C GLN A 31 20.15 -7.70 -9.25
N SER A 32 20.14 -8.22 -10.49
CA SER A 32 19.85 -7.39 -11.66
C SER A 32 18.42 -6.86 -11.63
N ALA A 33 18.25 -5.56 -11.92
CA ALA A 33 16.93 -4.94 -12.01
C ALA A 33 15.99 -5.60 -13.02
N THR A 34 16.54 -6.25 -14.05
CA THR A 34 15.78 -6.98 -15.08
C THR A 34 15.14 -8.27 -14.57
N THR A 35 15.54 -8.75 -13.40
CA THR A 35 14.97 -9.95 -12.75
C THR A 35 13.85 -9.61 -11.77
N LEU A 36 13.62 -8.32 -11.51
CA LEU A 36 12.54 -7.85 -10.64
C LEU A 36 11.21 -7.83 -11.39
N SER A 37 10.15 -8.24 -10.73
CA SER A 37 8.78 -8.01 -11.19
C SER A 37 8.45 -6.51 -11.19
N GLY A 38 7.37 -6.12 -11.88
CA GLY A 38 6.90 -4.73 -11.89
C GLY A 38 6.66 -4.18 -10.48
N GLY A 39 5.98 -4.96 -9.63
CA GLY A 39 5.72 -4.57 -8.24
C GLY A 39 7.00 -4.46 -7.40
N GLU A 40 7.96 -5.37 -7.56
CA GLU A 40 9.26 -5.28 -6.87
C GLU A 40 10.04 -4.03 -7.30
N ALA A 41 10.10 -3.75 -8.59
CA ALA A 41 10.76 -2.57 -9.13
C ALA A 41 10.14 -1.27 -8.59
N GLN A 42 8.80 -1.23 -8.46
CA GLN A 42 8.07 -0.12 -7.89
C GLN A 42 8.40 0.06 -6.41
N ARG A 43 8.42 -1.02 -5.62
CA ARG A 43 8.80 -0.99 -4.19
C ARG A 43 10.26 -0.59 -3.97
N VAL A 44 11.19 -0.97 -4.86
CA VAL A 44 12.58 -0.46 -4.82
C VAL A 44 12.60 1.07 -4.98
N LYS A 45 11.82 1.63 -5.91
CA LYS A 45 11.71 3.08 -6.07
C LYS A 45 11.12 3.72 -4.81
N LEU A 46 10.06 3.13 -4.25
CA LEU A 46 9.43 3.59 -3.02
C LEU A 46 10.42 3.60 -1.84
N ALA A 47 11.17 2.51 -1.64
CA ALA A 47 12.20 2.43 -0.60
C ALA A 47 13.28 3.53 -0.76
N LYS A 48 13.66 3.85 -1.99
CA LYS A 48 14.61 4.93 -2.28
C LYS A 48 14.07 6.30 -1.88
N GLU A 49 12.79 6.56 -2.13
CA GLU A 49 12.15 7.82 -1.73
C GLU A 49 12.00 7.92 -0.20
N LEU A 50 11.62 6.84 0.46
CA LEU A 50 11.55 6.75 1.93
C LEU A 50 12.89 6.98 2.63
N ALA A 51 14.00 6.58 1.98
CA ALA A 51 15.33 6.82 2.51
C ALA A 51 15.74 8.30 2.46
N ARG A 52 14.99 9.16 1.75
CA ARG A 52 15.19 10.61 1.69
C ARG A 52 14.48 11.33 2.85
N VAL A 53 14.89 12.54 3.10
CA VAL A 53 14.14 13.45 3.99
C VAL A 53 12.90 13.91 3.23
N SER A 54 11.71 13.64 3.76
CA SER A 54 10.45 14.10 3.17
C SER A 54 10.33 15.62 3.30
N THR A 55 9.85 16.29 2.24
CA THR A 55 9.51 17.72 2.24
C THR A 55 8.04 17.97 2.55
N GLY A 56 7.19 16.93 2.53
CA GLY A 56 5.77 17.04 2.79
C GLY A 56 4.90 17.50 1.62
N ASP A 57 5.49 17.70 0.41
CA ASP A 57 4.78 18.26 -0.75
C ASP A 57 4.83 17.32 -1.98
N THR A 58 4.97 16.02 -1.74
CA THR A 58 5.10 15.03 -2.82
C THR A 58 3.80 14.25 -3.02
N VAL A 59 3.44 14.01 -4.28
CA VAL A 59 2.37 13.08 -4.66
C VAL A 59 2.99 11.78 -5.14
N TYR A 60 2.68 10.68 -4.48
CA TYR A 60 3.08 9.33 -4.86
C TYR A 60 1.90 8.65 -5.55
N ILE A 61 2.12 8.08 -6.73
CA ILE A 61 1.13 7.29 -7.46
C ILE A 61 1.68 5.87 -7.57
N LEU A 62 0.95 4.92 -7.00
CA LEU A 62 1.32 3.51 -6.94
C LEU A 62 0.25 2.67 -7.65
N ASP A 63 0.69 1.80 -8.53
CA ASP A 63 -0.17 0.91 -9.30
C ASP A 63 0.04 -0.53 -8.84
N GLU A 64 -0.98 -1.12 -8.23
CA GLU A 64 -0.99 -2.46 -7.64
C GLU A 64 0.26 -2.80 -6.81
N PRO A 65 0.65 -1.96 -5.82
CA PRO A 65 1.89 -2.15 -5.08
C PRO A 65 1.91 -3.43 -4.22
N THR A 66 0.75 -4.05 -3.97
CA THR A 66 0.65 -5.32 -3.23
C THR A 66 0.88 -6.56 -4.08
N THR A 67 1.01 -6.41 -5.41
CA THR A 67 1.22 -7.55 -6.31
C THR A 67 2.45 -8.36 -5.91
N GLY A 68 2.24 -9.68 -5.68
CA GLY A 68 3.30 -10.61 -5.28
C GLY A 68 3.74 -10.49 -3.82
N LEU A 69 3.07 -9.70 -2.98
CA LEU A 69 3.31 -9.66 -1.54
C LEU A 69 2.57 -10.78 -0.80
N HIS A 70 3.22 -11.32 0.23
CA HIS A 70 2.56 -12.13 1.24
C HIS A 70 1.74 -11.23 2.18
N PHE A 71 0.71 -11.76 2.81
CA PHE A 71 -0.18 -11.00 3.70
C PHE A 71 0.56 -10.20 4.78
N ALA A 72 1.60 -10.77 5.38
CA ALA A 72 2.42 -10.08 6.39
C ALA A 72 3.19 -8.87 5.82
N ASP A 73 3.59 -8.93 4.54
CA ASP A 73 4.33 -7.85 3.90
C ASP A 73 3.40 -6.69 3.48
N ILE A 74 2.11 -6.97 3.28
CA ILE A 74 1.10 -5.94 3.00
C ILE A 74 1.01 -4.97 4.18
N GLN A 75 1.00 -5.47 5.42
CA GLN A 75 0.96 -4.61 6.60
C GLN A 75 2.20 -3.70 6.68
N ASN A 76 3.39 -4.24 6.43
CA ASN A 76 4.62 -3.45 6.39
C ASN A 76 4.54 -2.35 5.32
N LEU A 77 3.99 -2.67 4.13
CA LEU A 77 3.78 -1.67 3.08
C LEU A 77 2.78 -0.59 3.52
N LEU A 78 1.67 -0.95 4.17
CA LEU A 78 0.69 0.01 4.69
C LEU A 78 1.32 0.96 5.72
N ASP A 79 2.12 0.44 6.65
CA ASP A 79 2.83 1.25 7.64
C ASP A 79 3.79 2.28 6.99
N VAL A 80 4.39 1.87 5.86
CA VAL A 80 5.21 2.75 5.04
C VAL A 80 4.39 3.85 4.37
N LEU A 81 3.24 3.51 3.77
CA LEU A 81 2.36 4.47 3.11
C LEU A 81 1.79 5.48 4.11
N HIS A 82 1.37 5.02 5.29
CA HIS A 82 0.92 5.89 6.38
C HIS A 82 2.02 6.86 6.83
N ARG A 83 3.26 6.39 7.00
CA ARG A 83 4.39 7.29 7.32
C ARG A 83 4.61 8.38 6.26
N LEU A 84 4.34 8.09 4.98
CA LEU A 84 4.42 9.11 3.92
C LEU A 84 3.31 10.15 4.06
N THR A 85 2.07 9.73 4.30
CA THR A 85 0.94 10.65 4.50
C THR A 85 1.10 11.47 5.78
N ASP A 86 1.54 10.87 6.88
CA ASP A 86 1.84 11.54 8.14
C ASP A 86 2.94 12.60 8.01
N ALA A 87 3.88 12.40 7.06
CA ALA A 87 4.90 13.37 6.71
C ALA A 87 4.40 14.50 5.79
N GLY A 88 3.08 14.59 5.54
CA GLY A 88 2.43 15.65 4.75
C GLY A 88 2.35 15.39 3.25
N ASN A 89 2.72 14.17 2.78
CA ASN A 89 2.61 13.83 1.37
C ASN A 89 1.20 13.30 1.02
N SER A 90 0.90 13.26 -0.27
CA SER A 90 -0.30 12.60 -0.80
C SER A 90 0.08 11.26 -1.44
N VAL A 91 -0.66 10.21 -1.13
CA VAL A 91 -0.45 8.87 -1.71
C VAL A 91 -1.73 8.43 -2.42
N ILE A 92 -1.63 8.18 -3.71
CA ILE A 92 -2.70 7.65 -4.56
C ILE A 92 -2.33 6.21 -4.89
N VAL A 93 -3.19 5.27 -4.54
CA VAL A 93 -2.95 3.84 -4.76
C VAL A 93 -4.06 3.28 -5.65
N ILE A 94 -3.68 2.66 -6.76
CA ILE A 94 -4.60 1.88 -7.60
C ILE A 94 -4.52 0.46 -7.07
N GLU A 95 -5.60 -0.05 -6.49
CA GLU A 95 -5.60 -1.33 -5.80
C GLU A 95 -6.98 -2.00 -5.84
N HIS A 96 -6.95 -3.32 -5.71
CA HIS A 96 -8.12 -4.16 -5.52
C HIS A 96 -8.06 -4.96 -4.20
N ASN A 97 -6.96 -4.86 -3.47
CA ASN A 97 -6.78 -5.51 -2.17
C ASN A 97 -7.58 -4.77 -1.10
N LEU A 98 -8.53 -5.48 -0.48
CA LEU A 98 -9.43 -4.90 0.52
C LEU A 98 -8.70 -4.47 1.81
N ASP A 99 -7.58 -5.08 2.16
CA ASP A 99 -6.80 -4.68 3.32
C ASP A 99 -6.14 -3.31 3.11
N VAL A 100 -5.80 -2.96 1.87
CA VAL A 100 -5.35 -1.63 1.50
C VAL A 100 -6.52 -0.65 1.44
N ILE A 101 -7.59 -1.03 0.73
CA ILE A 101 -8.73 -0.13 0.48
C ILE A 101 -9.41 0.30 1.79
N LYS A 102 -9.54 -0.62 2.77
CA LYS A 102 -10.16 -0.32 4.08
C LYS A 102 -9.39 0.68 4.93
N THR A 103 -8.07 0.84 4.69
CA THR A 103 -7.20 1.75 5.44
C THR A 103 -7.04 3.12 4.78
N ALA A 104 -7.62 3.33 3.59
CA ALA A 104 -7.54 4.59 2.88
C ALA A 104 -8.39 5.68 3.55
N ASP A 105 -7.92 6.94 3.53
CA ASP A 105 -8.72 8.09 3.94
C ASP A 105 -9.88 8.34 2.98
N TRP A 106 -9.67 8.06 1.70
CA TRP A 106 -10.63 8.30 0.63
C TRP A 106 -10.51 7.24 -0.47
N VAL A 107 -11.65 6.71 -0.89
CA VAL A 107 -11.77 5.73 -1.98
C VAL A 107 -12.52 6.37 -3.14
N ILE A 108 -12.04 6.15 -4.36
CA ILE A 108 -12.75 6.45 -5.61
C ILE A 108 -12.96 5.11 -6.31
N ASP A 109 -14.20 4.64 -6.32
CA ASP A 109 -14.58 3.37 -6.94
C ASP A 109 -15.05 3.59 -8.38
N LEU A 110 -14.39 2.93 -9.33
CA LEU A 110 -14.66 3.03 -10.75
C LEU A 110 -15.33 1.74 -11.24
N GLY A 111 -16.37 1.87 -12.04
CA GLY A 111 -17.04 0.70 -12.61
C GLY A 111 -18.34 1.07 -13.34
N PRO A 112 -19.28 0.07 -13.49
CA PRO A 112 -19.11 -1.37 -13.17
C PRO A 112 -18.23 -2.11 -14.17
N GLU A 113 -18.12 -1.63 -15.40
CA GLU A 113 -17.41 -2.25 -16.52
C GLU A 113 -16.10 -1.50 -16.81
N GLY A 114 -15.27 -2.06 -17.70
CA GLY A 114 -14.09 -1.42 -18.24
C GLY A 114 -14.27 -0.95 -19.68
N GLY A 115 -13.27 -0.27 -20.25
CA GLY A 115 -13.29 0.22 -21.63
C GLY A 115 -14.35 1.30 -21.88
N ASP A 116 -14.88 1.37 -23.10
CA ASP A 116 -15.79 2.43 -23.56
C ASP A 116 -17.13 2.48 -22.81
N ALA A 117 -17.54 1.36 -22.19
CA ALA A 117 -18.80 1.23 -21.45
C ALA A 117 -18.63 1.42 -19.92
N GLY A 118 -17.40 1.62 -19.44
CA GLY A 118 -17.09 1.65 -18.01
C GLY A 118 -16.24 2.83 -17.59
N GLY A 119 -15.62 2.69 -16.39
CA GLY A 119 -14.72 3.72 -15.87
C GLY A 119 -15.43 4.95 -15.29
N TRP A 120 -16.73 4.83 -15.00
CA TRP A 120 -17.50 5.87 -14.30
C TRP A 120 -17.26 5.81 -12.80
N ILE A 121 -17.27 6.95 -12.14
CA ILE A 121 -17.23 6.99 -10.67
C ILE A 121 -18.57 6.46 -10.13
N VAL A 122 -18.54 5.28 -9.53
CA VAL A 122 -19.71 4.64 -8.90
C VAL A 122 -19.91 5.13 -7.48
N ALA A 123 -18.80 5.32 -6.76
CA ALA A 123 -18.79 5.83 -5.40
C ALA A 123 -17.50 6.59 -5.12
N ALA A 124 -17.57 7.61 -4.26
CA ALA A 124 -16.40 8.30 -3.74
C ALA A 124 -16.66 8.72 -2.29
N GLY A 125 -15.68 8.49 -1.40
CA GLY A 125 -15.79 8.80 0.01
C GLY A 125 -14.87 7.96 0.88
N PRO A 126 -14.94 8.08 2.22
CA PRO A 126 -14.25 7.18 3.12
C PRO A 126 -14.76 5.73 2.93
N PRO A 127 -13.96 4.70 3.26
CA PRO A 127 -14.31 3.30 3.06
C PRO A 127 -15.71 2.94 3.58
N GLU A 128 -16.09 3.44 4.76
CA GLU A 128 -17.41 3.20 5.36
C GLU A 128 -18.54 3.86 4.54
N GLY A 129 -18.25 4.97 3.88
CA GLY A 129 -19.19 5.65 2.98
C GLY A 129 -19.42 4.82 1.72
N VAL A 130 -18.35 4.37 1.08
CA VAL A 130 -18.38 3.50 -0.11
C VAL A 130 -19.07 2.17 0.20
N ALA A 131 -18.83 1.59 1.37
CA ALA A 131 -19.48 0.36 1.84
C ALA A 131 -21.03 0.46 1.92
N ARG A 132 -21.59 1.66 1.95
CA ARG A 132 -23.06 1.88 1.99
C ARG A 132 -23.68 2.04 0.61
N VAL A 133 -22.87 2.20 -0.45
CA VAL A 133 -23.36 2.40 -1.81
C VAL A 133 -23.73 1.05 -2.45
N PRO A 134 -25.00 0.75 -2.74
CA PRO A 134 -25.41 -0.57 -3.25
C PRO A 134 -24.85 -0.88 -4.63
N ALA A 135 -24.60 0.14 -5.46
CA ALA A 135 -24.06 -0.02 -6.81
C ALA A 135 -22.55 -0.30 -6.83
N SER A 136 -21.84 -0.06 -5.72
CA SER A 136 -20.41 -0.31 -5.59
C SER A 136 -20.14 -1.78 -5.29
N TYR A 137 -19.50 -2.51 -6.20
CA TYR A 137 -19.01 -3.86 -5.92
C TYR A 137 -17.94 -3.84 -4.83
N THR A 138 -16.99 -2.94 -4.91
CA THR A 138 -15.97 -2.73 -3.86
C THR A 138 -16.63 -2.48 -2.51
N GLY A 139 -17.66 -1.63 -2.47
CA GLY A 139 -18.43 -1.33 -1.26
C GLY A 139 -19.14 -2.54 -0.67
N GLN A 140 -19.66 -3.45 -1.50
CA GLN A 140 -20.30 -4.69 -1.02
C GLN A 140 -19.28 -5.57 -0.27
N PHE A 141 -18.06 -5.74 -0.79
CA PHE A 141 -17.00 -6.50 -0.14
C PHE A 141 -16.46 -5.78 1.10
N LEU A 142 -16.23 -4.47 1.04
CA LEU A 142 -15.79 -3.66 2.19
C LEU A 142 -16.73 -3.78 3.38
N ARG A 143 -18.03 -3.85 3.15
CA ARG A 143 -19.04 -4.01 4.21
C ARG A 143 -18.82 -5.26 5.06
N HIS A 144 -18.38 -6.36 4.44
CA HIS A 144 -18.08 -7.60 5.15
C HIS A 144 -16.81 -7.48 5.99
N VAL A 145 -15.77 -6.89 5.42
CA VAL A 145 -14.47 -6.73 6.09
C VAL A 145 -14.60 -5.79 7.29
N LEU A 146 -15.21 -4.62 7.11
CA LEU A 146 -15.40 -3.62 8.17
C LEU A 146 -16.28 -4.13 9.32
N ARG A 147 -17.32 -4.94 9.02
CA ARG A 147 -18.14 -5.59 10.07
C ARG A 147 -17.36 -6.60 10.86
N SER A 148 -16.57 -7.46 10.20
CA SER A 148 -15.76 -8.47 10.87
C SER A 148 -14.76 -7.84 11.83
N GLU A 149 -14.14 -6.72 11.47
CA GLU A 149 -13.22 -6.00 12.35
C GLU A 149 -13.92 -5.35 13.56
N ALA A 150 -15.10 -4.75 13.34
CA ALA A 150 -15.91 -4.19 14.42
C ALA A 150 -16.34 -5.27 15.43
N ASP A 151 -16.75 -6.46 14.93
CA ASP A 151 -17.13 -7.59 15.77
C ASP A 151 -15.94 -8.16 16.56
N LEU A 152 -14.75 -8.22 15.96
CA LEU A 152 -13.53 -8.64 16.64
C LEU A 152 -13.10 -7.63 17.71
N ALA A 153 -13.16 -6.34 17.42
CA ALA A 153 -12.86 -5.28 18.38
C ALA A 153 -13.84 -5.25 19.56
N ALA A 154 -15.11 -5.62 19.32
CA ALA A 154 -16.11 -5.71 20.39
C ALA A 154 -15.91 -6.90 21.32
N ARG A 155 -15.31 -8.01 20.84
CA ARG A 155 -15.03 -9.23 21.62
C ARG A 155 -13.74 -9.16 22.45
N SER A 156 -12.84 -8.21 22.14
CA SER A 156 -11.55 -8.02 22.81
C SER A 156 -11.61 -7.00 23.96
N ARG A 157 -12.79 -6.48 24.26
CA ARG A 157 -13.07 -5.61 25.44
C ARG A 157 -13.80 -6.38 26.53
#